data_e2a93b23fd556c3db8094aadcb306b11
#
_entry.id   e2a93b23fd556c3db8094aadcb306b11
#
_cell.length_a   1.000
_cell.length_b   1.000
_cell.length_c   1.000
_cell.angle_alpha   90.00
_cell.angle_beta   90.00
_cell.angle_gamma   90.00
#
_symmetry.space_group_name_H-M   'P 1'
#
loop_
_entity.id
_entity.type
_entity.pdbx_description
1 polymer ?
#
loop_
_entity_poly.entity_id
_entity_poly.type
_entity_poly.pdbx_seq_one_letter_code
_entity_poly.pdbx_strand_id
1 'polypeptide(L)'
;MIKDYDINIQYTPGKANVVAVALSRKSVPPALNCLISEFERMDISYCFVGVLEIETRVILESAIPERVLEAQQHDRLLREVKKRISEGRVGDFTLDASGAIRFRGRLCVPQKAKVKDDILREAHRSPYTVHPGENKMYQDLKKSYWWKRMKVDVARFVASCGICQRVKAERKRPAGKLQSLEVPLWPWDDVTMDFVVGLPRTPKGKDSIWVVVDRLSMVAHFILIRSTNSASDLAPIYMKEIVRLHGVTHTIVSDRDAKFVSKFWESLQSALGMKVILSTAFHPQTDGQSERTIQTLEDMLRTCVLSWKGSWEDHLPLVEFAYNNSYHASIQCTPFEALYGSVDHPFVGMQWVRRQF
;
A
#
# COMPACT_ATOMS: atom_id res chain seq x y z
N MET A 1 -25.32 -10.46 -15.34
CA MET A 1 -24.91 -11.66 -16.11
C MET A 1 -25.42 -12.97 -15.50
N ILE A 2 -26.55 -12.94 -14.80
CA ILE A 2 -27.25 -14.16 -14.28
C ILE A 2 -28.69 -14.20 -14.86
N LYS A 3 -29.14 -13.14 -15.56
CA LYS A 3 -30.50 -13.03 -16.10
C LYS A 3 -30.81 -13.93 -17.31
N ASP A 4 -29.79 -14.55 -17.88
CA ASP A 4 -29.94 -15.35 -19.13
C ASP A 4 -29.87 -16.87 -18.89
N TYR A 5 -29.86 -17.29 -17.64
CA TYR A 5 -29.87 -18.69 -17.25
C TYR A 5 -31.13 -18.99 -16.44
N ASP A 6 -31.87 -20.03 -16.84
CA ASP A 6 -33.02 -20.54 -16.12
C ASP A 6 -32.50 -21.29 -14.86
N ILE A 7 -32.21 -20.54 -13.82
CA ILE A 7 -31.60 -21.06 -12.57
C ILE A 7 -32.69 -21.12 -11.51
N ASN A 8 -33.02 -22.31 -11.08
CA ASN A 8 -33.86 -22.52 -9.90
C ASN A 8 -33.01 -22.56 -8.64
N ILE A 9 -33.03 -21.50 -7.85
CA ILE A 9 -32.26 -21.40 -6.61
C ILE A 9 -33.13 -21.95 -5.48
N GLN A 10 -32.79 -23.14 -4.96
CA GLN A 10 -33.42 -23.73 -3.77
C GLN A 10 -32.56 -23.45 -2.52
N TYR A 11 -33.18 -22.82 -1.53
CA TYR A 11 -32.56 -22.64 -0.22
C TYR A 11 -32.56 -23.97 0.54
N THR A 12 -31.39 -24.45 0.94
CA THR A 12 -31.22 -25.59 1.81
C THR A 12 -30.65 -25.12 3.15
N PRO A 13 -31.36 -25.33 4.31
CA PRO A 13 -30.85 -24.91 5.60
C PRO A 13 -29.45 -25.48 5.90
N GLY A 14 -28.59 -24.70 6.53
CA GLY A 14 -27.16 -25.04 6.73
C GLY A 14 -26.92 -26.42 7.38
N LYS A 15 -27.82 -26.89 8.27
CA LYS A 15 -27.75 -28.26 8.88
C LYS A 15 -27.96 -29.38 7.86
N ALA A 16 -28.69 -29.15 6.78
CA ALA A 16 -28.94 -30.10 5.71
C ALA A 16 -27.97 -30.00 4.53
N ASN A 17 -27.20 -28.89 4.43
CA ASN A 17 -26.22 -28.67 3.37
C ASN A 17 -24.84 -29.18 3.80
N VAL A 18 -24.66 -30.50 3.82
CA VAL A 18 -23.44 -31.18 4.27
C VAL A 18 -22.21 -30.77 3.45
N VAL A 19 -22.37 -30.45 2.15
CA VAL A 19 -21.28 -30.05 1.26
C VAL A 19 -20.80 -28.63 1.57
N ALA A 20 -21.71 -27.67 1.76
CA ALA A 20 -21.33 -26.31 2.13
C ALA A 20 -20.70 -26.27 3.53
N VAL A 21 -21.22 -27.06 4.48
CA VAL A 21 -20.64 -27.20 5.83
C VAL A 21 -19.27 -27.88 5.79
N ALA A 22 -19.06 -28.89 4.94
CA ALA A 22 -17.74 -29.52 4.76
C ALA A 22 -16.73 -28.58 4.10
N LEU A 23 -17.16 -27.78 3.15
CA LEU A 23 -16.32 -26.75 2.50
C LEU A 23 -15.97 -25.60 3.45
N SER A 24 -16.90 -25.18 4.33
CA SER A 24 -16.65 -24.15 5.34
C SER A 24 -15.74 -24.61 6.48
N ARG A 25 -15.63 -25.92 6.69
CA ARG A 25 -14.74 -26.55 7.70
C ARG A 25 -13.36 -26.91 7.15
N LYS A 26 -13.06 -26.60 5.88
CA LYS A 26 -11.70 -26.73 5.39
C LYS A 26 -10.81 -25.82 6.22
N SER A 27 -9.78 -26.43 6.79
CA SER A 27 -8.71 -25.77 7.55
C SER A 27 -8.36 -24.41 6.98
N VAL A 28 -8.18 -23.45 7.87
CA VAL A 28 -7.63 -22.13 7.56
C VAL A 28 -6.52 -22.27 6.50
N PRO A 29 -6.60 -21.59 5.36
CA PRO A 29 -5.58 -21.72 4.33
C PRO A 29 -4.19 -21.47 4.92
N PRO A 30 -3.14 -22.19 4.51
CA PRO A 30 -1.79 -22.01 5.04
C PRO A 30 -1.31 -20.54 5.00
N ALA A 31 -1.74 -19.79 3.99
CA ALA A 31 -1.50 -18.35 3.90
C ALA A 31 -2.14 -17.53 5.04
N LEU A 32 -3.32 -17.93 5.50
CA LEU A 32 -4.00 -17.25 6.60
C LEU A 32 -3.38 -17.61 7.96
N ASN A 33 -2.88 -18.84 8.13
CA ASN A 33 -2.12 -19.24 9.33
C ASN A 33 -0.79 -18.46 9.42
N CYS A 34 -0.14 -18.19 8.30
CA CYS A 34 1.06 -17.35 8.27
C CYS A 34 0.75 -15.91 8.70
N LEU A 35 -0.35 -15.33 8.23
CA LEU A 35 -0.81 -14.00 8.63
C LEU A 35 -1.19 -13.95 10.12
N ILE A 36 -1.89 -14.96 10.62
CA ILE A 36 -2.25 -15.08 12.04
C ILE A 36 -0.99 -15.10 12.92
N SER A 37 0.00 -15.93 12.56
CA SER A 37 1.28 -15.99 13.29
C SER A 37 2.06 -14.68 13.24
N GLU A 38 1.96 -13.94 12.15
CA GLU A 38 2.57 -12.59 12.03
C GLU A 38 1.84 -11.58 12.92
N PHE A 39 0.51 -11.63 13.01
CA PHE A 39 -0.27 -10.76 13.88
C PHE A 39 0.03 -11.03 15.37
N GLU A 40 0.10 -12.31 15.77
CA GLU A 40 0.49 -12.70 17.13
C GLU A 40 1.91 -12.21 17.48
N ARG A 41 2.86 -12.31 16.54
CA ARG A 41 4.22 -11.82 16.74
C ARG A 41 4.30 -10.29 16.88
N MET A 42 3.33 -9.57 16.31
CA MET A 42 3.24 -8.10 16.38
C MET A 42 2.41 -7.60 17.56
N ASP A 43 1.96 -8.49 18.46
CA ASP A 43 1.08 -8.16 19.60
C ASP A 43 -0.23 -7.47 19.15
N ILE A 44 -0.78 -7.90 18.00
CA ILE A 44 -2.02 -7.41 17.44
C ILE A 44 -3.14 -8.39 17.81
N SER A 45 -4.08 -7.93 18.64
CA SER A 45 -5.27 -8.69 18.94
C SER A 45 -6.21 -8.76 17.73
N TYR A 46 -6.65 -9.96 17.36
CA TYR A 46 -7.64 -10.18 16.31
C TYR A 46 -8.80 -10.98 16.85
N CYS A 47 -10.00 -10.68 16.41
CA CYS A 47 -11.16 -11.52 16.68
C CYS A 47 -11.85 -11.91 15.37
N PHE A 48 -12.24 -13.19 15.28
CA PHE A 48 -13.08 -13.67 14.19
C PHE A 48 -14.54 -13.43 14.57
N VAL A 49 -15.17 -12.46 13.96
CA VAL A 49 -16.62 -12.25 14.10
C VAL A 49 -17.30 -13.08 13.01
N GLY A 50 -17.67 -14.31 13.37
CA GLY A 50 -18.49 -15.18 12.52
C GLY A 50 -19.94 -14.76 12.60
N VAL A 51 -20.45 -14.06 11.61
CA VAL A 51 -21.87 -13.94 11.33
C VAL A 51 -22.25 -14.98 10.27
N LEU A 52 -23.42 -15.56 10.36
CA LEU A 52 -23.94 -16.66 9.54
C LEU A 52 -24.03 -16.40 8.02
N GLU A 53 -23.49 -15.30 7.52
CA GLU A 53 -23.32 -14.95 6.12
C GLU A 53 -21.85 -14.56 5.89
N ILE A 54 -21.10 -15.47 5.37
CA ILE A 54 -19.82 -15.44 4.62
C ILE A 54 -19.02 -14.09 4.57
N GLU A 55 -18.94 -13.35 5.66
CA GLU A 55 -17.96 -12.28 5.80
C GLU A 55 -17.14 -12.51 7.08
N THR A 56 -16.00 -13.19 6.94
CA THR A 56 -15.01 -13.22 8.02
C THR A 56 -14.35 -11.85 8.08
N ARG A 57 -14.77 -11.00 9.01
CA ARG A 57 -14.09 -9.73 9.28
C ARG A 57 -12.95 -10.01 10.24
N VAL A 58 -11.75 -9.71 9.82
CA VAL A 58 -10.59 -9.57 10.71
C VAL A 58 -10.60 -8.12 11.21
N ILE A 59 -10.92 -7.91 12.48
CA ILE A 59 -10.81 -6.60 13.12
C ILE A 59 -9.43 -6.54 13.76
N LEU A 60 -8.58 -5.68 13.23
CA LEU A 60 -7.28 -5.38 13.81
C LEU A 60 -7.51 -4.28 14.87
N GLU A 61 -7.47 -4.65 16.15
CA GLU A 61 -7.55 -3.69 17.25
C GLU A 61 -6.13 -3.29 17.67
N SER A 62 -5.83 -2.03 17.54
CA SER A 62 -4.59 -1.48 18.06
C SER A 62 -4.82 -0.90 19.46
N ALA A 63 -3.95 -1.21 20.39
CA ALA A 63 -3.97 -0.65 21.73
C ALA A 63 -3.56 0.85 21.79
N ILE A 64 -3.13 1.44 20.68
CA ILE A 64 -2.65 2.84 20.65
C ILE A 64 -3.77 3.85 20.98
N PRO A 65 -4.99 3.78 20.43
CA PRO A 65 -6.05 4.73 20.76
C PRO A 65 -6.38 4.73 22.25
N GLU A 66 -6.43 3.57 22.89
CA GLU A 66 -6.69 3.43 24.33
C GLU A 66 -5.57 4.04 25.15
N ARG A 67 -4.32 3.79 24.78
CA ARG A 67 -3.13 4.37 25.42
C ARG A 67 -3.05 5.88 25.23
N VAL A 68 -3.52 6.40 24.09
CA VAL A 68 -3.66 7.85 23.86
C VAL A 68 -4.73 8.43 24.77
N LEU A 69 -5.88 7.77 24.89
CA LEU A 69 -6.95 8.19 25.79
C LEU A 69 -6.50 8.26 27.25
N GLU A 70 -5.80 7.23 27.73
CA GLU A 70 -5.20 7.21 29.05
C GLU A 70 -4.18 8.36 29.23
N ALA A 71 -3.30 8.56 28.27
CA ALA A 71 -2.32 9.63 28.29
C ALA A 71 -2.96 11.04 28.27
N GLN A 72 -4.12 11.21 27.61
CA GLN A 72 -4.87 12.47 27.62
C GLN A 72 -5.38 12.83 29.01
N GLN A 73 -5.74 11.82 29.85
CA GLN A 73 -6.21 12.04 31.21
C GLN A 73 -5.12 12.63 32.13
N HIS A 74 -3.86 12.31 31.83
CA HIS A 74 -2.70 12.77 32.61
C HIS A 74 -2.08 14.07 32.09
N ASP A 75 -2.46 14.53 30.87
CA ASP A 75 -1.93 15.76 30.28
C ASP A 75 -2.67 17.00 30.81
N ARG A 76 -1.93 17.94 31.44
CA ARG A 76 -2.50 19.16 32.02
C ARG A 76 -3.20 20.04 30.99
N LEU A 77 -2.59 20.21 29.83
CA LEU A 77 -3.15 21.09 28.78
C LEU A 77 -4.43 20.50 28.19
N LEU A 78 -4.47 19.20 27.97
CA LEU A 78 -5.66 18.52 27.44
C LEU A 78 -6.79 18.48 28.48
N ARG A 79 -6.48 18.38 29.78
CA ARG A 79 -7.50 18.53 30.83
C ARG A 79 -8.13 19.92 30.82
N GLU A 80 -7.36 20.99 30.63
CA GLU A 80 -7.90 22.34 30.46
C GLU A 80 -8.75 22.47 29.19
N VAL A 81 -8.34 21.85 28.06
CA VAL A 81 -9.15 21.80 26.84
C VAL A 81 -10.48 21.08 27.10
N LYS A 82 -10.44 19.93 27.79
CA LYS A 82 -11.64 19.16 28.15
C LYS A 82 -12.63 20.01 29.00
N LYS A 83 -12.10 20.74 29.97
CA LYS A 83 -12.89 21.66 30.79
C LYS A 83 -13.55 22.78 29.94
N ARG A 84 -12.82 23.39 29.01
CA ARG A 84 -13.37 24.41 28.10
C ARG A 84 -14.46 23.88 27.19
N ILE A 85 -14.33 22.62 26.73
CA ILE A 85 -15.38 21.98 25.94
C ILE A 85 -16.64 21.78 26.79
N SER A 86 -16.51 21.33 28.05
CA SER A 86 -17.67 21.17 28.97
C SER A 86 -18.33 22.48 29.36
N GLU A 87 -17.59 23.63 29.31
CA GLU A 87 -18.12 24.98 29.54
C GLU A 87 -18.77 25.59 28.28
N GLY A 88 -18.95 24.83 27.20
CA GLY A 88 -19.55 25.30 25.94
C GLY A 88 -18.65 26.23 25.11
N ARG A 89 -17.38 26.39 25.46
CA ARG A 89 -16.39 27.15 24.69
C ARG A 89 -15.83 26.26 23.56
N VAL A 90 -16.66 26.13 22.53
CA VAL A 90 -16.36 25.24 21.40
C VAL A 90 -15.35 25.91 20.47
N GLY A 91 -14.21 25.24 20.26
CA GLY A 91 -13.26 25.58 19.22
C GLY A 91 -13.13 24.38 18.26
N ASP A 92 -11.97 24.23 17.63
CA ASP A 92 -11.65 23.08 16.76
C ASP A 92 -11.53 21.73 17.51
N PHE A 93 -11.68 21.74 18.83
CA PHE A 93 -11.58 20.56 19.69
C PHE A 93 -12.96 20.00 20.02
N THR A 94 -13.10 18.69 19.91
CA THR A 94 -14.35 17.96 20.23
C THR A 94 -14.02 16.74 21.12
N LEU A 95 -15.05 16.23 21.82
CA LEU A 95 -15.00 14.95 22.51
C LEU A 95 -15.72 13.90 21.66
N ASP A 96 -15.14 12.73 21.50
CA ASP A 96 -15.85 11.61 20.88
C ASP A 96 -16.64 10.79 21.93
N ALA A 97 -17.33 9.73 21.47
CA ALA A 97 -18.14 8.87 22.33
C ALA A 97 -17.33 8.15 23.44
N SER A 98 -16.03 7.93 23.23
CA SER A 98 -15.12 7.36 24.23
C SER A 98 -14.59 8.40 25.23
N GLY A 99 -14.92 9.69 25.03
CA GLY A 99 -14.40 10.80 25.83
C GLY A 99 -12.99 11.23 25.45
N ALA A 100 -12.49 10.79 24.30
CA ALA A 100 -11.20 11.22 23.76
C ALA A 100 -11.30 12.59 23.11
N ILE A 101 -10.30 13.42 23.34
CA ILE A 101 -10.20 14.74 22.73
C ILE A 101 -9.70 14.61 21.30
N ARG A 102 -10.46 15.22 20.37
CA ARG A 102 -10.12 15.29 18.95
C ARG A 102 -9.97 16.75 18.50
N PHE A 103 -9.06 16.97 17.59
CA PHE A 103 -8.87 18.26 16.91
C PHE A 103 -9.25 18.10 15.44
N ARG A 104 -10.36 18.73 15.04
CA ARG A 104 -10.91 18.59 13.67
C ARG A 104 -11.06 17.12 13.27
N GLY A 105 -11.64 16.29 14.12
CA GLY A 105 -11.85 14.85 13.91
C GLY A 105 -10.65 13.96 14.18
N ARG A 106 -9.45 14.51 14.36
CA ARG A 106 -8.19 13.76 14.57
C ARG A 106 -7.89 13.60 16.06
N LEU A 107 -7.43 12.41 16.47
CA LEU A 107 -7.12 12.10 17.85
C LEU A 107 -5.92 12.92 18.36
N CYS A 108 -6.13 13.67 19.46
CA CYS A 108 -5.10 14.50 20.05
C CYS A 108 -4.11 13.66 20.83
N VAL A 109 -2.82 13.70 20.45
CA VAL A 109 -1.75 13.00 21.16
C VAL A 109 -1.06 13.97 22.12
N PRO A 110 -0.92 13.63 23.42
CA PRO A 110 -0.21 14.45 24.38
C PRO A 110 1.26 14.64 24.00
N GLN A 111 1.78 15.87 24.23
CA GLN A 111 3.12 16.25 23.75
C GLN A 111 4.27 15.45 24.37
N LYS A 112 4.16 15.10 25.65
CA LYS A 112 5.20 14.41 26.42
C LYS A 112 4.88 12.93 26.68
N ALA A 113 3.90 12.37 26.00
CA ALA A 113 3.49 11.00 26.22
C ALA A 113 4.39 10.00 25.47
N LYS A 114 4.78 8.91 26.13
CA LYS A 114 5.52 7.80 25.52
C LYS A 114 4.81 7.22 24.32
N VAL A 115 3.47 7.23 24.33
CA VAL A 115 2.65 6.76 23.22
C VAL A 115 2.90 7.52 21.90
N LYS A 116 3.35 8.79 21.94
CA LYS A 116 3.76 9.53 20.75
C LYS A 116 4.97 8.89 20.06
N ASP A 117 5.95 8.45 20.82
CA ASP A 117 7.13 7.78 20.28
C ASP A 117 6.77 6.41 19.69
N ASP A 118 5.80 5.71 20.28
CA ASP A 118 5.30 4.44 19.79
C ASP A 118 4.55 4.64 18.45
N ILE A 119 3.69 5.67 18.34
CA ILE A 119 3.04 6.06 17.09
C ILE A 119 4.08 6.36 15.99
N LEU A 120 5.10 7.17 16.31
CA LEU A 120 6.15 7.51 15.36
C LEU A 120 6.96 6.27 14.93
N ARG A 121 7.28 5.39 15.89
CA ARG A 121 8.01 4.16 15.61
C ARG A 121 7.24 3.22 14.70
N GLU A 122 5.98 3.03 14.99
CA GLU A 122 5.13 2.15 14.20
C GLU A 122 4.88 2.69 12.81
N ALA A 123 4.54 3.98 12.69
CA ALA A 123 4.36 4.64 11.40
C ALA A 123 5.62 4.64 10.52
N HIS A 124 6.79 4.43 11.09
CA HIS A 124 8.05 4.46 10.35
C HIS A 124 8.68 3.08 10.16
N ARG A 125 8.62 2.21 11.18
CA ARG A 125 9.39 0.96 11.23
C ARG A 125 8.54 -0.29 11.06
N SER A 126 7.23 -0.15 10.90
CA SER A 126 6.40 -1.34 10.69
C SER A 126 6.71 -1.97 9.32
N PRO A 127 6.56 -3.28 9.18
CA PRO A 127 6.71 -3.96 7.90
C PRO A 127 5.81 -3.40 6.80
N TYR A 128 4.64 -2.89 7.16
CA TYR A 128 3.67 -2.35 6.20
C TYR A 128 3.96 -0.93 5.71
N THR A 129 4.91 -0.23 6.33
CA THR A 129 5.25 1.16 5.97
C THR A 129 6.62 1.29 5.34
N VAL A 130 7.54 0.36 5.64
CA VAL A 130 8.89 0.26 5.05
C VAL A 130 9.63 1.59 5.07
N HIS A 131 9.77 2.18 6.26
CA HIS A 131 10.54 3.42 6.49
C HIS A 131 10.14 4.58 5.54
N PRO A 132 8.91 5.10 5.60
CA PRO A 132 8.49 6.22 4.76
C PRO A 132 9.35 7.48 5.02
N GLY A 133 9.47 8.34 4.01
CA GLY A 133 10.06 9.66 4.15
C GLY A 133 9.15 10.60 4.96
N GLU A 134 9.70 11.72 5.45
CA GLU A 134 9.00 12.65 6.32
C GLU A 134 7.64 13.12 5.78
N ASN A 135 7.58 13.43 4.48
CA ASN A 135 6.33 13.92 3.86
C ASN A 135 5.26 12.82 3.81
N LYS A 136 5.61 11.60 3.37
CA LYS A 136 4.68 10.47 3.33
C LYS A 136 4.18 10.15 4.74
N MET A 137 5.09 9.94 5.69
CA MET A 137 4.76 9.66 7.09
C MET A 137 3.88 10.75 7.73
N TYR A 138 4.16 12.03 7.45
CA TYR A 138 3.33 13.12 7.97
C TYR A 138 1.92 13.10 7.37
N GLN A 139 1.77 12.86 6.06
CA GLN A 139 0.46 12.81 5.40
C GLN A 139 -0.39 11.65 5.93
N ASP A 140 0.23 10.50 6.17
CA ASP A 140 -0.44 9.33 6.71
C ASP A 140 -0.89 9.57 8.17
N LEU A 141 0.02 9.99 9.04
CA LEU A 141 -0.30 10.29 10.45
C LEU A 141 -1.34 11.41 10.60
N LYS A 142 -1.30 12.43 9.75
CA LYS A 142 -2.21 13.57 9.77
C LYS A 142 -3.67 13.18 9.53
N LYS A 143 -3.94 12.06 8.90
CA LYS A 143 -5.31 11.57 8.69
C LYS A 143 -6.01 11.26 10.02
N SER A 144 -5.26 10.74 11.01
CA SER A 144 -5.81 10.19 12.26
C SER A 144 -5.40 10.93 13.51
N TYR A 145 -4.18 11.44 13.55
CA TYR A 145 -3.57 12.03 14.74
C TYR A 145 -3.31 13.52 14.60
N TRP A 146 -3.26 14.17 15.73
CA TRP A 146 -2.86 15.57 15.80
C TRP A 146 -2.11 15.87 17.10
N TRP A 147 -1.01 16.60 17.00
CA TRP A 147 -0.31 17.25 18.11
C TRP A 147 0.42 18.48 17.63
N LYS A 148 0.73 19.38 18.56
CA LYS A 148 1.43 20.63 18.26
C LYS A 148 2.82 20.34 17.71
N ARG A 149 3.22 20.94 16.57
CA ARG A 149 4.49 20.76 15.86
C ARG A 149 4.71 19.34 15.29
N MET A 150 3.65 18.63 15.01
CA MET A 150 3.69 17.27 14.48
C MET A 150 4.64 17.11 13.28
N LYS A 151 4.59 18.01 12.29
CA LYS A 151 5.47 17.96 11.11
C LYS A 151 6.96 18.00 11.49
N VAL A 152 7.33 18.83 12.48
CA VAL A 152 8.72 18.96 12.96
C VAL A 152 9.15 17.69 13.69
N ASP A 153 8.29 17.10 14.52
CA ASP A 153 8.60 15.89 15.26
C ASP A 153 8.78 14.69 14.32
N VAL A 154 7.91 14.57 13.30
CA VAL A 154 8.03 13.56 12.24
C VAL A 154 9.35 13.72 11.47
N ALA A 155 9.67 14.94 11.01
CA ALA A 155 10.91 15.21 10.30
C ALA A 155 12.14 14.84 11.13
N ARG A 156 12.15 15.22 12.41
CA ARG A 156 13.24 14.87 13.35
C ARG A 156 13.37 13.37 13.54
N PHE A 157 12.25 12.67 13.69
CA PHE A 157 12.25 11.22 13.88
C PHE A 157 12.81 10.50 12.65
N VAL A 158 12.38 10.86 11.44
CA VAL A 158 12.90 10.30 10.19
C VAL A 158 14.37 10.63 9.99
N ALA A 159 14.79 11.86 10.28
CA ALA A 159 16.18 12.30 10.18
C ALA A 159 17.10 11.54 11.16
N SER A 160 16.59 11.08 12.31
CA SER A 160 17.37 10.28 13.27
C SER A 160 17.45 8.78 12.92
N CYS A 161 16.74 8.32 11.88
CA CYS A 161 16.77 6.91 11.52
C CYS A 161 18.04 6.52 10.77
N GLY A 162 18.91 5.73 11.42
CA GLY A 162 20.18 5.31 10.82
C GLY A 162 20.05 4.44 9.55
N ILE A 163 18.93 3.75 9.38
CA ILE A 163 18.65 2.99 8.14
C ILE A 163 18.32 3.95 6.99
N CYS A 164 17.39 4.89 7.22
CA CYS A 164 17.05 5.89 6.21
C CYS A 164 18.27 6.71 5.77
N GLN A 165 19.14 7.06 6.68
CA GLN A 165 20.36 7.81 6.39
C GLN A 165 21.35 7.05 5.50
N ARG A 166 21.42 5.72 5.63
CA ARG A 166 22.30 4.88 4.81
C ARG A 166 21.73 4.54 3.44
N VAL A 167 20.40 4.46 3.33
CA VAL A 167 19.73 3.97 2.11
C VAL A 167 19.28 5.10 1.21
N LYS A 168 18.72 6.18 1.77
CA LYS A 168 18.10 7.25 0.98
C LYS A 168 19.10 8.29 0.57
N ALA A 169 19.50 8.25 -0.71
CA ALA A 169 20.30 9.32 -1.32
C ALA A 169 19.45 10.58 -1.54
N GLU A 170 20.07 11.75 -1.44
CA GLU A 170 19.43 13.01 -1.82
C GLU A 170 19.19 13.03 -3.34
N ARG A 171 17.94 13.24 -3.74
CA ARG A 171 17.54 13.24 -5.15
C ARG A 171 17.38 14.66 -5.65
N LYS A 172 18.18 15.02 -6.64
CA LYS A 172 18.04 16.30 -7.34
C LYS A 172 16.90 16.22 -8.37
N ARG A 173 16.23 17.35 -8.59
CA ARG A 173 15.24 17.43 -9.67
C ARG A 173 15.98 17.31 -11.02
N PRO A 174 15.46 16.51 -11.98
CA PRO A 174 16.04 16.46 -13.32
C PRO A 174 16.04 17.86 -13.95
N ALA A 175 17.12 18.20 -14.64
CA ALA A 175 17.21 19.43 -15.41
C ALA A 175 16.47 19.24 -16.75
N GLY A 176 15.64 20.21 -17.14
CA GLY A 176 14.94 20.22 -18.42
C GLY A 176 13.42 20.44 -18.29
N LYS A 177 12.78 20.74 -19.43
CA LYS A 177 11.32 20.90 -19.52
C LYS A 177 10.69 19.52 -19.72
N LEU A 178 9.76 19.17 -18.86
CA LEU A 178 8.97 17.95 -18.96
C LEU A 178 8.03 18.05 -20.17
N GLN A 179 8.12 17.12 -21.12
CA GLN A 179 7.05 16.88 -22.08
C GLN A 179 6.06 15.95 -21.39
N SER A 180 4.90 16.48 -21.00
CA SER A 180 3.86 15.68 -20.35
C SER A 180 3.19 14.77 -21.39
N LEU A 181 3.12 13.48 -21.11
CA LEU A 181 2.21 12.57 -21.79
C LEU A 181 0.77 12.89 -21.35
N GLU A 182 -0.20 12.61 -22.22
CA GLU A 182 -1.62 12.70 -21.87
C GLU A 182 -1.94 11.86 -20.65
N VAL A 183 -2.82 12.39 -19.79
CA VAL A 183 -3.28 11.67 -18.60
C VAL A 183 -4.35 10.66 -19.04
N PRO A 184 -4.23 9.38 -18.68
CA PRO A 184 -5.24 8.37 -19.00
C PRO A 184 -6.62 8.72 -18.43
N LEU A 185 -7.69 8.26 -19.06
CA LEU A 185 -9.06 8.47 -18.59
C LEU A 185 -9.51 7.36 -17.63
N TRP A 186 -8.99 6.13 -17.81
CA TRP A 186 -9.36 4.97 -17.01
C TRP A 186 -8.13 4.27 -16.41
N PRO A 187 -8.28 3.70 -15.21
CA PRO A 187 -7.21 2.89 -14.62
C PRO A 187 -6.88 1.69 -15.51
N TRP A 188 -5.58 1.40 -15.65
CA TRP A 188 -5.02 0.28 -16.40
C TRP A 188 -5.19 0.34 -17.94
N ASP A 189 -5.72 1.45 -18.47
CA ASP A 189 -5.71 1.67 -19.93
C ASP A 189 -4.29 1.91 -20.44
N ASP A 190 -3.52 2.72 -19.71
CA ASP A 190 -2.15 3.07 -20.05
C ASP A 190 -1.20 2.67 -18.92
N VAL A 191 -0.21 1.86 -19.23
CA VAL A 191 0.81 1.41 -18.27
C VAL A 191 2.21 1.81 -18.67
N THR A 192 3.09 1.99 -17.68
CA THR A 192 4.53 2.05 -17.91
C THR A 192 5.18 0.77 -17.42
N MET A 193 6.21 0.32 -18.12
CA MET A 193 6.93 -0.91 -17.77
C MET A 193 8.43 -0.68 -17.83
N ASP A 194 9.14 -1.32 -16.90
CA ASP A 194 10.59 -1.28 -16.86
C ASP A 194 11.14 -2.47 -16.06
N PHE A 195 12.45 -2.74 -16.16
CA PHE A 195 13.11 -3.85 -15.47
C PHE A 195 14.13 -3.36 -14.46
N VAL A 196 14.05 -3.88 -13.24
CA VAL A 196 15.15 -3.81 -12.27
C VAL A 196 16.00 -5.06 -12.42
N VAL A 197 17.21 -4.89 -12.90
CA VAL A 197 18.15 -5.97 -13.16
C VAL A 197 19.36 -5.93 -12.20
N GLY A 198 20.15 -7.00 -12.16
CA GLY A 198 21.36 -7.02 -11.35
C GLY A 198 21.14 -7.27 -9.86
N LEU A 199 19.98 -7.76 -9.48
CA LEU A 199 19.69 -8.16 -8.11
C LEU A 199 20.40 -9.49 -7.78
N PRO A 200 20.77 -9.73 -6.51
CA PRO A 200 21.32 -11.01 -6.09
C PRO A 200 20.40 -12.17 -6.42
N ARG A 201 20.92 -13.25 -6.97
CA ARG A 201 20.11 -14.41 -7.34
C ARG A 201 19.46 -15.05 -6.12
N THR A 202 18.16 -15.22 -6.15
CA THR A 202 17.39 -15.84 -5.07
C THR A 202 17.50 -17.37 -5.09
N PRO A 203 17.15 -18.07 -3.99
CA PRO A 203 17.09 -19.53 -3.98
C PRO A 203 16.19 -20.13 -5.06
N LYS A 204 15.14 -19.41 -5.48
CA LYS A 204 14.26 -19.80 -6.60
C LYS A 204 14.81 -19.41 -7.98
N GLY A 205 16.03 -18.88 -8.02
CA GLY A 205 16.73 -18.52 -9.26
C GLY A 205 16.23 -17.23 -9.91
N LYS A 206 15.53 -16.36 -9.18
CA LYS A 206 15.12 -15.03 -9.64
C LYS A 206 16.23 -14.03 -9.36
N ASP A 207 16.43 -13.06 -10.24
CA ASP A 207 17.49 -12.05 -10.17
C ASP A 207 17.07 -10.69 -10.73
N SER A 208 15.79 -10.54 -11.05
CA SER A 208 15.25 -9.33 -11.65
C SER A 208 13.78 -9.11 -11.25
N ILE A 209 13.33 -7.87 -11.30
CA ILE A 209 11.94 -7.49 -11.07
C ILE A 209 11.42 -6.79 -12.32
N TRP A 210 10.27 -7.20 -12.80
CA TRP A 210 9.50 -6.47 -13.79
C TRP A 210 8.54 -5.54 -13.08
N VAL A 211 8.68 -4.26 -13.31
CA VAL A 211 7.85 -3.20 -12.72
C VAL A 211 6.82 -2.79 -13.75
N VAL A 212 5.54 -2.87 -13.39
CA VAL A 212 4.41 -2.41 -14.22
C VAL A 212 3.63 -1.40 -13.40
N VAL A 213 3.44 -0.20 -13.94
CA VAL A 213 2.77 0.90 -13.22
C VAL A 213 1.60 1.42 -14.04
N ASP A 214 0.42 1.48 -13.44
CA ASP A 214 -0.73 2.20 -14.01
C ASP A 214 -0.47 3.70 -14.00
N ARG A 215 -0.60 4.34 -15.16
CA ARG A 215 -0.28 5.76 -15.33
C ARG A 215 -1.29 6.70 -14.69
N LEU A 216 -2.52 6.25 -14.47
CA LEU A 216 -3.55 7.07 -13.82
C LEU A 216 -3.50 6.98 -12.30
N SER A 217 -3.60 5.78 -11.75
CA SER A 217 -3.67 5.57 -10.30
C SER A 217 -2.31 5.48 -9.62
N MET A 218 -1.23 5.30 -10.39
CA MET A 218 0.13 5.03 -9.89
C MET A 218 0.26 3.71 -9.13
N VAL A 219 -0.72 2.81 -9.24
CA VAL A 219 -0.61 1.44 -8.71
C VAL A 219 0.48 0.70 -9.46
N ALA A 220 1.37 0.05 -8.73
CA ALA A 220 2.48 -0.70 -9.28
C ALA A 220 2.39 -2.18 -8.91
N HIS A 221 2.76 -3.04 -9.86
CA HIS A 221 3.04 -4.46 -9.65
C HIS A 221 4.53 -4.73 -9.78
N PHE A 222 5.07 -5.49 -8.83
CA PHE A 222 6.49 -5.88 -8.78
C PHE A 222 6.62 -7.38 -9.00
N ILE A 223 6.88 -7.78 -10.24
CA ILE A 223 6.81 -9.17 -10.69
C ILE A 223 8.20 -9.79 -10.70
N LEU A 224 8.38 -10.89 -9.98
CA LEU A 224 9.65 -11.64 -9.93
C LEU A 224 9.92 -12.37 -11.23
N ILE A 225 11.04 -12.06 -11.88
CA ILE A 225 11.47 -12.68 -13.12
C ILE A 225 12.95 -13.11 -13.06
N ARG A 226 13.41 -13.75 -14.12
CA ARG A 226 14.83 -13.99 -14.37
C ARG A 226 15.32 -13.05 -15.45
N SER A 227 16.52 -12.52 -15.33
CA SER A 227 17.14 -11.72 -16.39
C SER A 227 17.20 -12.47 -17.73
N THR A 228 17.27 -13.81 -17.68
CA THR A 228 17.28 -14.70 -18.84
C THR A 228 15.91 -14.99 -19.44
N ASN A 229 14.80 -14.51 -18.84
CA ASN A 229 13.48 -14.69 -19.43
C ASN A 229 13.41 -14.06 -20.81
N SER A 230 12.95 -14.83 -21.79
CA SER A 230 12.65 -14.35 -23.15
C SER A 230 11.30 -13.63 -23.18
N ALA A 231 10.99 -12.95 -24.27
CA ALA A 231 9.67 -12.33 -24.47
C ALA A 231 8.52 -13.34 -24.42
N SER A 232 8.75 -14.58 -24.91
CA SER A 232 7.77 -15.69 -24.83
C SER A 232 7.53 -16.17 -23.39
N ASP A 233 8.51 -16.01 -22.49
CA ASP A 233 8.34 -16.36 -21.08
C ASP A 233 7.60 -15.24 -20.31
N LEU A 234 7.78 -13.99 -20.75
CA LEU A 234 7.14 -12.82 -20.12
C LEU A 234 5.65 -12.72 -20.43
N ALA A 235 5.22 -13.15 -21.61
CA ALA A 235 3.82 -13.05 -22.02
C ALA A 235 2.84 -13.80 -21.10
N PRO A 236 3.05 -15.08 -20.73
CA PRO A 236 2.20 -15.76 -19.76
C PRO A 236 2.19 -15.08 -18.38
N ILE A 237 3.31 -14.49 -17.98
CA ILE A 237 3.42 -13.75 -16.72
C ILE A 237 2.55 -12.49 -16.79
N TYR A 238 2.64 -11.73 -17.89
CA TYR A 238 1.81 -10.55 -18.11
C TYR A 238 0.32 -10.87 -18.10
N MET A 239 -0.07 -11.93 -18.81
CA MET A 239 -1.46 -12.40 -18.83
C MET A 239 -1.95 -12.75 -17.42
N LYS A 240 -1.12 -13.41 -16.62
CA LYS A 240 -1.49 -13.86 -15.28
C LYS A 240 -1.53 -12.71 -14.26
N GLU A 241 -0.53 -11.83 -14.26
CA GLU A 241 -0.35 -10.84 -13.20
C GLU A 241 -1.03 -9.49 -13.53
N ILE A 242 -1.23 -9.17 -14.81
CA ILE A 242 -1.82 -7.90 -15.22
C ILE A 242 -3.18 -8.12 -15.89
N VAL A 243 -3.21 -8.79 -17.04
CA VAL A 243 -4.45 -8.89 -17.85
C VAL A 243 -5.56 -9.59 -17.08
N ARG A 244 -5.26 -10.64 -16.34
CA ARG A 244 -6.25 -11.36 -15.51
C ARG A 244 -6.89 -10.48 -14.42
N LEU A 245 -6.14 -9.51 -13.89
CA LEU A 245 -6.58 -8.65 -12.78
C LEU A 245 -7.27 -7.37 -13.27
N HIS A 246 -6.77 -6.80 -14.35
CA HIS A 246 -7.10 -5.43 -14.76
C HIS A 246 -7.67 -5.32 -16.16
N GLY A 247 -7.68 -6.43 -16.94
CA GLY A 247 -8.06 -6.39 -18.34
C GLY A 247 -6.87 -6.10 -19.27
N VAL A 248 -7.17 -5.92 -20.55
CA VAL A 248 -6.17 -5.63 -21.59
C VAL A 248 -5.88 -4.13 -21.58
N THR A 249 -4.62 -3.76 -21.44
CA THR A 249 -4.18 -2.38 -21.50
C THR A 249 -4.17 -1.87 -22.95
N HIS A 250 -4.52 -0.60 -23.17
CA HIS A 250 -4.50 0.00 -24.50
C HIS A 250 -3.10 0.44 -24.90
N THR A 251 -2.36 1.07 -23.99
CA THR A 251 -1.05 1.65 -24.29
C THR A 251 -0.01 1.18 -23.28
N ILE A 252 1.15 0.81 -23.80
CA ILE A 252 2.32 0.47 -22.98
C ILE A 252 3.43 1.46 -23.32
N VAL A 253 3.92 2.14 -22.29
CA VAL A 253 5.13 2.98 -22.37
C VAL A 253 6.28 2.18 -21.77
N SER A 254 7.33 1.92 -22.54
CA SER A 254 8.53 1.23 -22.06
C SER A 254 9.79 1.84 -22.65
N ASP A 255 10.91 1.49 -22.04
CA ASP A 255 12.21 1.72 -22.66
C ASP A 255 12.42 0.84 -23.91
N ARG A 256 13.55 0.99 -24.58
CA ARG A 256 13.92 0.19 -25.74
C ARG A 256 14.64 -1.11 -25.35
N ASP A 257 14.31 -1.74 -24.23
CA ASP A 257 14.86 -3.06 -23.92
C ASP A 257 14.53 -4.04 -25.05
N ALA A 258 15.51 -4.85 -25.43
CA ALA A 258 15.39 -5.82 -26.52
C ALA A 258 14.22 -6.79 -26.35
N LYS A 259 13.78 -7.03 -25.12
CA LYS A 259 12.62 -7.90 -24.82
C LYS A 259 11.31 -7.28 -25.26
N PHE A 260 11.15 -5.95 -25.09
CA PHE A 260 9.95 -5.22 -25.50
C PHE A 260 9.90 -4.90 -27.00
N VAL A 261 11.06 -4.89 -27.67
CA VAL A 261 11.18 -4.67 -29.12
C VAL A 261 11.15 -5.98 -29.91
N SER A 262 10.98 -7.13 -29.26
CA SER A 262 10.98 -8.43 -29.93
C SER A 262 9.72 -8.63 -30.79
N LYS A 263 9.86 -9.29 -31.94
CA LYS A 263 8.74 -9.62 -32.84
C LYS A 263 7.63 -10.42 -32.15
N PHE A 264 7.98 -11.26 -31.20
CA PHE A 264 7.00 -12.01 -30.41
C PHE A 264 6.15 -11.07 -29.55
N TRP A 265 6.75 -10.10 -28.90
CA TRP A 265 6.05 -9.10 -28.08
C TRP A 265 5.16 -8.21 -28.93
N GLU A 266 5.66 -7.76 -30.10
CA GLU A 266 4.87 -7.01 -31.08
C GLU A 266 3.65 -7.81 -31.55
N SER A 267 3.80 -9.11 -31.83
CA SER A 267 2.70 -9.99 -32.25
C SER A 267 1.67 -10.17 -31.15
N LEU A 268 2.10 -10.36 -29.89
CA LEU A 268 1.19 -10.45 -28.74
C LEU A 268 0.40 -9.18 -28.55
N GLN A 269 1.04 -8.03 -28.66
CA GLN A 269 0.42 -6.71 -28.52
C GLN A 269 -0.61 -6.48 -29.65
N SER A 270 -0.25 -6.82 -30.89
CA SER A 270 -1.16 -6.72 -32.02
C SER A 270 -2.38 -7.63 -31.85
N ALA A 271 -2.18 -8.86 -31.36
CA ALA A 271 -3.26 -9.81 -31.11
C ALA A 271 -4.22 -9.35 -29.99
N LEU A 272 -3.73 -8.60 -29.01
CA LEU A 272 -4.50 -8.03 -27.91
C LEU A 272 -5.02 -6.62 -28.22
N GLY A 273 -4.68 -6.02 -29.37
CA GLY A 273 -5.08 -4.67 -29.75
C GLY A 273 -4.37 -3.56 -28.97
N MET A 274 -3.23 -3.86 -28.36
CA MET A 274 -2.44 -2.90 -27.58
C MET A 274 -1.52 -2.06 -28.48
N LYS A 275 -1.25 -0.81 -28.05
CA LYS A 275 -0.27 0.08 -28.68
C LYS A 275 0.96 0.23 -27.80
N VAL A 276 2.14 0.12 -28.38
CA VAL A 276 3.41 0.40 -27.67
C VAL A 276 3.95 1.74 -28.06
N ILE A 277 4.27 2.56 -27.04
CA ILE A 277 4.98 3.82 -27.17
C ILE A 277 6.37 3.61 -26.57
N LEU A 278 7.36 3.42 -27.45
CA LEU A 278 8.73 3.30 -27.01
C LEU A 278 9.27 4.70 -26.65
N SER A 279 9.86 4.83 -25.47
CA SER A 279 10.57 6.03 -25.07
C SER A 279 11.73 6.30 -26.02
N THR A 280 12.04 7.57 -26.31
CA THR A 280 13.18 7.91 -27.14
C THR A 280 14.46 7.88 -26.31
N ALA A 281 15.57 7.40 -26.91
CA ALA A 281 16.86 7.20 -26.24
C ALA A 281 17.45 8.47 -25.59
N PHE A 282 16.96 9.66 -25.95
CA PHE A 282 17.43 10.95 -25.45
C PHE A 282 16.41 11.70 -24.58
N HIS A 283 15.25 11.11 -24.27
CA HIS A 283 14.24 11.69 -23.41
C HIS A 283 13.77 10.69 -22.34
N PRO A 284 14.61 10.42 -21.32
CA PRO A 284 14.22 9.56 -20.18
C PRO A 284 13.01 10.12 -19.42
N GLN A 285 12.64 11.37 -19.67
CA GLN A 285 11.49 12.05 -19.06
C GLN A 285 10.14 11.46 -19.49
N THR A 286 10.08 10.73 -20.61
CA THR A 286 8.85 10.06 -21.08
C THR A 286 8.46 8.91 -20.13
N ASP A 287 9.44 8.32 -19.46
CA ASP A 287 9.28 7.21 -18.51
C ASP A 287 9.58 7.59 -17.05
N GLY A 288 9.59 8.86 -16.74
CA GLY A 288 9.91 9.36 -15.40
C GLY A 288 8.98 8.86 -14.26
N GLN A 289 7.88 8.21 -14.60
CA GLN A 289 7.00 7.55 -13.63
C GLN A 289 7.59 6.21 -13.21
N SER A 290 7.96 5.34 -14.16
CA SER A 290 8.60 4.04 -13.87
C SER A 290 9.96 4.25 -13.19
N GLU A 291 10.79 5.15 -13.70
CA GLU A 291 12.10 5.44 -13.11
C GLU A 291 11.99 5.84 -11.62
N ARG A 292 11.04 6.74 -11.29
CA ARG A 292 10.80 7.13 -9.89
C ARG A 292 10.26 5.98 -9.05
N THR A 293 9.40 5.15 -9.62
CA THR A 293 8.87 3.97 -8.95
C THR A 293 9.97 2.97 -8.67
N ILE A 294 10.86 2.70 -9.64
CA ILE A 294 12.03 1.83 -9.49
C ILE A 294 12.96 2.35 -8.40
N GLN A 295 13.30 3.63 -8.42
CA GLN A 295 14.13 4.22 -7.38
C GLN A 295 13.51 4.06 -5.98
N THR A 296 12.19 4.21 -5.88
CA THR A 296 11.48 4.00 -4.62
C THR A 296 11.49 2.53 -4.20
N LEU A 297 11.25 1.62 -5.14
CA LEU A 297 11.33 0.17 -4.93
C LEU A 297 12.71 -0.25 -4.43
N GLU A 298 13.77 0.20 -5.08
CA GLU A 298 15.15 -0.11 -4.67
C GLU A 298 15.46 0.38 -3.25
N ASP A 299 15.07 1.62 -2.91
CA ASP A 299 15.24 2.15 -1.56
C ASP A 299 14.46 1.32 -0.52
N MET A 300 13.23 0.89 -0.85
CA MET A 300 12.42 0.06 0.02
C MET A 300 13.02 -1.33 0.19
N LEU A 301 13.46 -1.98 -0.87
CA LEU A 301 14.12 -3.30 -0.81
C LEU A 301 15.42 -3.25 0.00
N ARG A 302 16.28 -2.24 -0.22
CA ARG A 302 17.50 -2.04 0.58
C ARG A 302 17.16 -1.86 2.06
N THR A 303 16.09 -1.12 2.34
CA THR A 303 15.61 -0.91 3.72
C THR A 303 15.16 -2.22 4.35
N CYS A 304 14.40 -3.06 3.62
CA CYS A 304 13.94 -4.36 4.09
C CYS A 304 15.11 -5.29 4.42
N VAL A 305 16.06 -5.44 3.50
CA VAL A 305 17.22 -6.32 3.68
C VAL A 305 18.11 -5.87 4.86
N LEU A 306 18.18 -4.56 5.13
CA LEU A 306 18.92 -4.04 6.29
C LEU A 306 18.15 -4.17 7.62
N SER A 307 16.82 -4.22 7.57
CA SER A 307 15.97 -4.22 8.75
C SER A 307 15.56 -5.61 9.20
N TRP A 308 15.36 -6.52 8.25
CA TRP A 308 14.78 -7.84 8.50
C TRP A 308 15.61 -8.96 7.89
N LYS A 309 15.47 -10.16 8.47
CA LYS A 309 16.06 -11.38 7.93
C LYS A 309 15.28 -11.86 6.70
N GLY A 310 15.94 -12.56 5.82
CA GLY A 310 15.35 -13.14 4.61
C GLY A 310 15.97 -12.61 3.33
N SER A 311 15.51 -13.14 2.22
CA SER A 311 15.92 -12.73 0.88
C SER A 311 15.07 -11.50 0.46
N TRP A 312 15.59 -10.68 -0.45
CA TRP A 312 14.82 -9.55 -0.99
C TRP A 312 13.51 -10.01 -1.66
N GLU A 313 13.48 -11.24 -2.20
CA GLU A 313 12.30 -11.88 -2.78
C GLU A 313 11.17 -12.03 -1.76
N ASP A 314 11.49 -12.39 -0.51
CA ASP A 314 10.51 -12.62 0.54
C ASP A 314 9.83 -11.32 0.98
N HIS A 315 10.51 -10.20 0.80
CA HIS A 315 10.01 -8.87 1.17
C HIS A 315 9.22 -8.18 0.04
N LEU A 316 9.30 -8.68 -1.20
CA LEU A 316 8.72 -8.00 -2.36
C LEU A 316 7.20 -7.78 -2.26
N PRO A 317 6.38 -8.75 -1.83
CA PRO A 317 4.93 -8.53 -1.67
C PRO A 317 4.61 -7.41 -0.67
N LEU A 318 5.39 -7.32 0.40
CA LEU A 318 5.23 -6.31 1.42
C LEU A 318 5.66 -4.93 0.94
N VAL A 319 6.72 -4.87 0.14
CA VAL A 319 7.20 -3.64 -0.50
C VAL A 319 6.17 -3.13 -1.52
N GLU A 320 5.57 -4.02 -2.32
CA GLU A 320 4.49 -3.68 -3.25
C GLU A 320 3.28 -3.10 -2.50
N PHE A 321 2.86 -3.77 -1.44
CA PHE A 321 1.78 -3.28 -0.59
C PHE A 321 2.10 -1.91 0.01
N ALA A 322 3.27 -1.75 0.62
CA ALA A 322 3.68 -0.50 1.25
C ALA A 322 3.81 0.65 0.23
N TYR A 323 4.27 0.36 -0.99
CA TYR A 323 4.33 1.34 -2.08
C TYR A 323 2.91 1.81 -2.45
N ASN A 324 2.01 0.87 -2.75
CA ASN A 324 0.65 1.16 -3.20
C ASN A 324 -0.22 1.81 -2.12
N ASN A 325 0.12 1.58 -0.86
CA ASN A 325 -0.59 2.14 0.30
C ASN A 325 0.07 3.42 0.87
N SER A 326 1.16 3.89 0.30
CA SER A 326 1.83 5.14 0.71
C SER A 326 1.32 6.34 -0.07
N TYR A 327 1.21 7.51 0.60
CA TYR A 327 0.88 8.78 -0.05
C TYR A 327 1.79 9.07 -1.24
N HIS A 328 1.22 9.38 -2.40
CA HIS A 328 1.91 9.75 -3.62
C HIS A 328 1.64 11.21 -3.99
N ALA A 329 2.71 12.01 -4.13
CA ALA A 329 2.59 13.46 -4.27
C ALA A 329 1.92 13.91 -5.58
N SER A 330 2.05 13.14 -6.67
CA SER A 330 1.48 13.50 -7.97
C SER A 330 -0.04 13.35 -8.00
N ILE A 331 -0.58 12.31 -7.35
CA ILE A 331 -2.03 12.04 -7.28
C ILE A 331 -2.67 12.53 -5.97
N GLN A 332 -1.86 13.02 -5.01
CA GLN A 332 -2.25 13.55 -3.70
C GLN A 332 -3.05 12.59 -2.80
N CYS A 333 -3.02 11.31 -3.10
CA CYS A 333 -3.61 10.22 -2.32
C CYS A 333 -2.69 8.98 -2.40
N THR A 334 -3.12 7.84 -1.87
CA THR A 334 -2.38 6.59 -2.10
C THR A 334 -2.80 5.97 -3.43
N PRO A 335 -1.93 5.20 -4.11
CA PRO A 335 -2.29 4.48 -5.33
C PRO A 335 -3.55 3.61 -5.15
N PHE A 336 -3.67 2.88 -4.06
CA PHE A 336 -4.88 2.09 -3.76
C PHE A 336 -6.13 2.95 -3.56
N GLU A 337 -5.99 4.13 -2.93
CA GLU A 337 -7.09 5.08 -2.79
C GLU A 337 -7.55 5.62 -4.16
N ALA A 338 -6.61 5.87 -5.07
CA ALA A 338 -6.92 6.29 -6.43
C ALA A 338 -7.63 5.19 -7.26
N LEU A 339 -7.25 3.91 -7.07
CA LEU A 339 -7.82 2.78 -7.83
C LEU A 339 -9.16 2.29 -7.27
N TYR A 340 -9.25 2.15 -5.94
CA TYR A 340 -10.41 1.52 -5.27
C TYR A 340 -11.36 2.51 -4.61
N GLY A 341 -11.08 3.81 -4.67
CA GLY A 341 -11.76 4.82 -3.87
C GLY A 341 -11.21 4.87 -2.45
N SER A 342 -12.05 5.20 -1.46
CA SER A 342 -11.61 5.26 -0.07
C SER A 342 -11.15 3.88 0.39
N VAL A 343 -9.85 3.68 0.51
CA VAL A 343 -9.25 2.50 1.14
C VAL A 343 -8.99 2.83 2.59
N ASP A 344 -9.56 2.04 3.49
CA ASP A 344 -9.21 2.11 4.90
C ASP A 344 -7.74 1.68 5.04
N HIS A 345 -6.88 2.60 5.41
CA HIS A 345 -5.47 2.32 5.65
C HIS A 345 -5.33 1.32 6.79
N PRO A 346 -4.54 0.25 6.64
CA PRO A 346 -4.14 -0.59 7.74
C PRO A 346 -3.10 0.15 8.60
N PHE A 347 -3.41 1.40 8.98
CA PHE A 347 -2.57 2.15 9.89
C PHE A 347 -3.07 1.88 11.29
N VAL A 348 -2.14 1.52 12.11
CA VAL A 348 -2.18 1.36 13.53
C VAL A 348 -3.16 2.32 14.18
N GLY A 349 -4.13 1.75 14.85
CA GLY A 349 -5.11 2.49 15.64
C GLY A 349 -6.32 3.04 14.89
N MET A 350 -6.55 2.63 13.66
CA MET A 350 -7.81 2.93 12.99
C MET A 350 -8.77 1.76 13.06
N GLN A 351 -9.95 1.99 13.61
CA GLN A 351 -11.10 1.14 13.39
C GLN A 351 -11.47 1.18 11.91
N TRP A 352 -11.63 0.01 11.31
CA TRP A 352 -12.17 -0.15 9.97
C TRP A 352 -13.61 0.37 9.95
N VAL A 353 -13.80 1.62 9.56
CA VAL A 353 -15.14 2.18 9.34
C VAL A 353 -15.44 2.05 7.85
N ARG A 354 -16.18 1.00 7.51
CA ARG A 354 -16.79 0.88 6.18
C ARG A 354 -17.79 2.03 6.03
N ARG A 355 -17.56 2.95 5.11
CA ARG A 355 -18.65 3.79 4.62
C ARG A 355 -19.58 2.89 3.80
N GLN A 356 -20.80 2.71 4.29
CA GLN A 356 -21.88 2.16 3.49
C GLN A 356 -22.17 3.15 2.35
N PHE A 357 -22.10 2.67 1.12
CA PHE A 357 -22.70 3.31 -0.04
C PHE A 357 -24.15 2.87 -0.14
#